data_36703f34878f2063881817010122a1ec
#
_entry.id   36703f34878f2063881817010122a1ec
#
_cell.length_a   1.000
_cell.length_b   1.000
_cell.length_c   1.000
_cell.angle_alpha   90.00
_cell.angle_beta   90.00
_cell.angle_gamma   90.00
#
_symmetry.space_group_name_H-M   'P 1'
#
loop_
_entity.id
_entity.type
_entity.pdbx_description
1 polymer ?
#
loop_
_entity_poly.entity_id
_entity_poly.type
_entity_poly.pdbx_seq_one_letter_code
_entity_poly.pdbx_strand_id
1 'polypeptide(L)'
;MRSKAFTLIELLVVVAIIGILAAVGVVAYNGYTSSAKKTVAKQNHKMMVKEFNVLVTAFDLNGSISRKVNGGNLQTFTTKNSAFNCSPFQHHFKDIKSPYATSVEVGKDQDNQAWGGTCCNYGKVGWTYIWEKAGGYCTFSTYITDTELVYDEVKWSD
;
A
#
# COMPACT_ATOMS: atom_id res chain seq x y z
N MET A 1 3.35 3.13 63.03
CA MET A 1 3.33 2.47 61.74
C MET A 1 4.78 2.25 61.29
N ARG A 2 5.25 1.00 61.11
CA ARG A 2 6.61 0.73 60.59
C ARG A 2 6.59 0.85 59.08
N SER A 3 7.17 1.89 58.53
CA SER A 3 7.43 2.00 57.08
C SER A 3 8.48 0.93 56.72
N LYS A 4 8.09 -0.01 55.87
CA LYS A 4 9.06 -0.96 55.26
C LYS A 4 9.88 -0.15 54.25
N ALA A 5 11.15 0.04 54.51
CA ALA A 5 12.09 0.63 53.58
C ALA A 5 12.48 -0.45 52.55
N PHE A 6 12.49 -0.06 51.25
CA PHE A 6 12.95 -0.93 50.17
C PHE A 6 14.46 -1.13 50.26
N THR A 7 14.93 -2.35 50.07
CA THR A 7 16.36 -2.61 50.05
C THR A 7 16.95 -2.27 48.68
N LEU A 8 18.22 -1.86 48.66
CA LEU A 8 18.92 -1.51 47.44
C LEU A 8 19.01 -2.70 46.46
N ILE A 9 19.14 -3.91 46.98
CA ILE A 9 19.22 -5.14 46.20
C ILE A 9 17.88 -5.49 45.52
N GLU A 10 16.73 -5.24 46.19
CA GLU A 10 15.42 -5.45 45.58
C GLU A 10 15.20 -4.51 44.37
N LEU A 11 15.65 -3.27 44.48
CA LEU A 11 15.57 -2.34 43.37
C LEU A 11 16.47 -2.74 42.20
N LEU A 12 17.70 -3.19 42.52
CA LEU A 12 18.69 -3.58 41.53
C LEU A 12 18.24 -4.82 40.71
N VAL A 13 17.65 -5.81 41.38
CA VAL A 13 17.13 -7.01 40.72
C VAL A 13 15.96 -6.66 39.81
N VAL A 14 15.05 -5.79 40.24
CA VAL A 14 13.89 -5.34 39.42
C VAL A 14 14.35 -4.64 38.16
N VAL A 15 15.29 -3.69 38.24
CA VAL A 15 15.77 -2.99 37.06
C VAL A 15 16.56 -3.90 36.12
N ALA A 16 17.28 -4.88 36.64
CA ALA A 16 17.95 -5.88 35.83
C ALA A 16 16.96 -6.72 35.02
N ILE A 17 15.89 -7.19 35.65
CA ILE A 17 14.84 -7.97 34.96
C ILE A 17 14.13 -7.13 33.89
N ILE A 18 13.74 -5.89 34.23
CA ILE A 18 13.12 -4.99 33.26
C ILE A 18 14.06 -4.74 32.07
N GLY A 19 15.36 -4.55 32.33
CA GLY A 19 16.34 -4.33 31.26
C GLY A 19 16.43 -5.53 30.28
N ILE A 20 16.44 -6.75 30.80
CA ILE A 20 16.46 -7.97 29.97
C ILE A 20 15.15 -8.09 29.17
N LEU A 21 14.00 -7.90 29.81
CA LEU A 21 12.70 -8.00 29.14
C LEU A 21 12.53 -6.93 28.06
N ALA A 22 12.98 -5.71 28.33
CA ALA A 22 12.96 -4.61 27.36
C ALA A 22 13.82 -4.92 26.13
N ALA A 23 15.03 -5.44 26.32
CA ALA A 23 15.94 -5.79 25.23
C ALA A 23 15.33 -6.84 24.28
N VAL A 24 14.74 -7.91 24.82
CA VAL A 24 14.07 -8.95 24.04
C VAL A 24 12.79 -8.41 23.38
N GLY A 25 12.01 -7.61 24.12
CA GLY A 25 10.75 -7.04 23.65
C GLY A 25 10.91 -6.15 22.42
N VAL A 26 11.93 -5.30 22.38
CA VAL A 26 12.19 -4.40 21.24
C VAL A 26 12.50 -5.18 19.95
N VAL A 27 13.30 -6.24 20.03
CA VAL A 27 13.64 -7.05 18.85
C VAL A 27 12.41 -7.78 18.31
N ALA A 28 11.62 -8.40 19.19
CA ALA A 28 10.40 -9.09 18.82
C ALA A 28 9.36 -8.12 18.21
N TYR A 29 9.19 -6.94 18.80
CA TYR A 29 8.27 -5.90 18.31
C TYR A 29 8.64 -5.41 16.92
N ASN A 30 9.91 -5.15 16.64
CA ASN A 30 10.39 -4.72 15.32
C ASN A 30 10.13 -5.78 14.24
N GLY A 31 10.35 -7.06 14.55
CA GLY A 31 10.03 -8.17 13.65
C GLY A 31 8.54 -8.27 13.34
N TYR A 32 7.71 -8.16 14.35
CA TYR A 32 6.25 -8.17 14.19
C TYR A 32 5.72 -7.01 13.35
N THR A 33 6.16 -5.78 13.64
CA THR A 33 5.72 -4.59 12.91
C THR A 33 6.16 -4.62 11.45
N SER A 34 7.37 -5.12 11.15
CA SER A 34 7.84 -5.31 9.78
C SER A 34 6.96 -6.31 9.02
N SER A 35 6.66 -7.46 9.63
CA SER A 35 5.79 -8.48 9.03
C SER A 35 4.36 -7.96 8.80
N ALA A 36 3.81 -7.23 9.77
CA ALA A 36 2.49 -6.60 9.65
C ALA A 36 2.44 -5.61 8.48
N LYS A 37 3.44 -4.75 8.32
CA LYS A 37 3.53 -3.81 7.20
C LYS A 37 3.57 -4.52 5.84
N LYS A 38 4.33 -5.60 5.70
CA LYS A 38 4.36 -6.43 4.49
C LYS A 38 2.98 -7.01 4.16
N THR A 39 2.29 -7.52 5.17
CA THR A 39 0.95 -8.09 5.02
C THR A 39 -0.04 -7.03 4.54
N VAL A 40 -0.04 -5.84 5.14
CA VAL A 40 -0.90 -4.72 4.73
C VAL A 40 -0.60 -4.28 3.29
N ALA A 41 0.68 -4.18 2.90
CA ALA A 41 1.05 -3.82 1.53
C ALA A 41 0.51 -4.84 0.50
N LYS A 42 0.61 -6.15 0.80
CA LYS A 42 0.04 -7.22 -0.03
C LYS A 42 -1.50 -7.17 -0.10
N GLN A 43 -2.15 -6.83 1.00
CA GLN A 43 -3.61 -6.67 1.03
C GLN A 43 -4.07 -5.47 0.22
N ASN A 44 -3.39 -4.33 0.34
CA ASN A 44 -3.65 -3.13 -0.46
C ASN A 44 -3.53 -3.43 -1.96
N HIS A 45 -2.47 -4.12 -2.37
CA HIS A 45 -2.28 -4.55 -3.75
C HIS A 45 -3.47 -5.39 -4.25
N LYS A 46 -3.80 -6.47 -3.54
CA LYS A 46 -4.93 -7.34 -3.91
C LYS A 46 -6.27 -6.60 -3.95
N MET A 47 -6.48 -5.66 -3.05
CA MET A 47 -7.70 -4.85 -3.01
C MET A 47 -7.81 -3.97 -4.25
N MET A 48 -6.73 -3.29 -4.66
CA MET A 48 -6.72 -2.45 -5.86
C MET A 48 -6.96 -3.26 -7.13
N VAL A 49 -6.30 -4.41 -7.28
CA VAL A 49 -6.51 -5.33 -8.41
C VAL A 49 -7.94 -5.82 -8.46
N LYS A 50 -8.48 -6.23 -7.31
CA LYS A 50 -9.88 -6.69 -7.22
C LYS A 50 -10.87 -5.58 -7.58
N GLU A 51 -10.71 -4.38 -7.06
CA GLU A 51 -11.58 -3.25 -7.33
C GLU A 51 -11.54 -2.84 -8.80
N PHE A 52 -10.36 -2.83 -9.40
CA PHE A 52 -10.22 -2.59 -10.83
C PHE A 52 -10.99 -3.62 -11.67
N ASN A 53 -10.86 -4.92 -11.37
CA ASN A 53 -11.60 -5.98 -12.03
C ASN A 53 -13.12 -5.82 -11.90
N VAL A 54 -13.58 -5.43 -10.70
CA VAL A 54 -15.02 -5.16 -10.45
C VAL A 54 -15.52 -4.02 -11.33
N LEU A 55 -14.73 -2.94 -11.46
CA LEU A 55 -15.10 -1.80 -12.30
C LEU A 55 -15.09 -2.16 -13.79
N VAL A 56 -14.13 -2.98 -14.25
CA VAL A 56 -14.13 -3.49 -15.65
C VAL A 56 -15.41 -4.27 -15.90
N THR A 57 -15.74 -5.22 -15.02
CA THR A 57 -16.97 -6.01 -15.15
C THR A 57 -18.23 -5.13 -15.10
N ALA A 58 -18.27 -4.15 -14.21
CA ALA A 58 -19.39 -3.22 -14.11
C ALA A 58 -19.54 -2.37 -15.38
N PHE A 59 -18.43 -1.97 -16.00
CA PHE A 59 -18.48 -1.26 -17.27
C PHE A 59 -19.04 -2.15 -18.41
N ASP A 60 -18.59 -3.40 -18.47
CA ASP A 60 -19.05 -4.35 -19.49
C ASP A 60 -20.55 -4.64 -19.37
N LEU A 61 -21.10 -4.60 -18.15
CA LEU A 61 -22.52 -4.81 -17.90
C LEU A 61 -23.38 -3.55 -18.13
N ASN A 62 -22.87 -2.37 -17.75
CA ASN A 62 -23.69 -1.14 -17.69
C ASN A 62 -23.32 -0.11 -18.76
N GLY A 63 -22.22 -0.30 -19.50
CA GLY A 63 -21.69 0.65 -20.47
C GLY A 63 -21.09 1.92 -19.86
N SER A 64 -20.99 2.01 -18.53
CA SER A 64 -20.41 3.17 -17.84
C SER A 64 -19.99 2.82 -16.43
N ILE A 65 -19.00 3.55 -15.92
CA ILE A 65 -18.59 3.52 -14.51
C ILE A 65 -18.34 4.91 -13.96
N SER A 66 -18.43 5.06 -12.65
CA SER A 66 -17.99 6.26 -11.94
C SER A 66 -16.76 5.94 -11.10
N ARG A 67 -15.70 6.74 -11.27
CA ARG A 67 -14.48 6.61 -10.46
C ARG A 67 -13.95 7.96 -10.00
N LYS A 68 -13.15 7.96 -8.95
CA LYS A 68 -12.47 9.18 -8.48
C LYS A 68 -11.42 9.63 -9.51
N VAL A 69 -11.37 10.92 -9.76
CA VAL A 69 -10.37 11.58 -10.60
C VAL A 69 -9.49 12.49 -9.76
N ASN A 70 -8.56 13.19 -10.40
CA ASN A 70 -7.73 14.18 -9.73
C ASN A 70 -8.62 15.18 -8.95
N GLY A 71 -8.24 15.49 -7.73
CA GLY A 71 -9.06 16.27 -6.79
C GLY A 71 -10.07 15.44 -5.98
N GLY A 72 -10.26 14.14 -6.26
CA GLY A 72 -11.10 13.22 -5.48
C GLY A 72 -12.58 13.25 -5.81
N ASN A 73 -12.99 14.02 -6.79
CA ASN A 73 -14.37 14.05 -7.26
C ASN A 73 -14.69 12.77 -8.06
N LEU A 74 -15.95 12.34 -7.99
CA LEU A 74 -16.46 11.27 -8.84
C LEU A 74 -16.74 11.79 -10.23
N GLN A 75 -16.30 11.08 -11.26
CA GLN A 75 -16.60 11.34 -12.65
C GLN A 75 -17.11 10.05 -13.31
N THR A 76 -18.18 10.18 -14.10
CA THR A 76 -18.74 9.06 -14.87
C THR A 76 -18.10 9.00 -16.25
N PHE A 77 -17.72 7.80 -16.67
CA PHE A 77 -17.08 7.49 -17.94
C PHE A 77 -17.96 6.53 -18.74
N THR A 78 -18.19 6.86 -20.00
CA THR A 78 -19.01 6.08 -20.93
C THR A 78 -18.21 5.42 -22.05
N THR A 79 -16.90 5.65 -22.09
CA THR A 79 -15.98 4.97 -23.02
C THR A 79 -14.94 4.21 -22.26
N LYS A 80 -14.64 2.98 -22.70
CA LYS A 80 -13.71 2.07 -22.03
C LYS A 80 -12.30 2.69 -21.90
N ASN A 81 -11.80 3.31 -22.96
CA ASN A 81 -10.50 3.97 -22.96
C ASN A 81 -10.39 5.10 -21.92
N SER A 82 -11.42 5.93 -21.78
CA SER A 82 -11.39 7.02 -20.79
C SER A 82 -11.59 6.48 -19.36
N ALA A 83 -12.39 5.42 -19.22
CA ALA A 83 -12.68 4.79 -17.93
C ALA A 83 -11.45 4.11 -17.32
N PHE A 84 -10.69 3.40 -18.15
CA PHE A 84 -9.59 2.51 -17.73
C PHE A 84 -8.20 2.97 -18.18
N ASN A 85 -8.01 4.23 -18.53
CA ASN A 85 -6.68 4.79 -18.65
C ASN A 85 -5.94 4.60 -17.31
N CYS A 86 -4.89 3.80 -17.32
CA CYS A 86 -4.26 3.29 -16.10
C CYS A 86 -3.57 4.39 -15.30
N SER A 87 -2.93 5.34 -15.97
CA SER A 87 -2.22 6.43 -15.29
C SER A 87 -3.15 7.34 -14.47
N PRO A 88 -4.26 7.87 -14.98
CA PRO A 88 -5.23 8.60 -14.18
C PRO A 88 -6.00 7.74 -13.20
N PHE A 89 -6.01 6.42 -13.36
CA PHE A 89 -6.73 5.51 -12.46
C PHE A 89 -6.14 5.48 -11.04
N GLN A 90 -4.87 5.81 -10.87
CA GLN A 90 -4.24 5.94 -9.54
C GLN A 90 -5.00 6.89 -8.61
N HIS A 91 -5.67 7.93 -9.15
CA HIS A 91 -6.47 8.85 -8.34
C HIS A 91 -7.70 8.18 -7.69
N HIS A 92 -8.15 7.06 -8.24
CA HIS A 92 -9.24 6.28 -7.65
C HIS A 92 -8.83 5.68 -6.29
N PHE A 93 -7.57 5.28 -6.15
CA PHE A 93 -7.01 4.65 -4.96
C PHE A 93 -6.30 5.61 -3.99
N LYS A 94 -6.50 6.91 -4.15
CA LYS A 94 -5.79 7.94 -3.36
C LYS A 94 -5.97 7.84 -1.85
N ASP A 95 -7.07 7.23 -1.39
CA ASP A 95 -7.38 7.11 0.04
C ASP A 95 -6.68 5.90 0.68
N ILE A 96 -6.10 5.02 -0.12
CA ILE A 96 -5.32 3.87 0.36
C ILE A 96 -3.92 4.36 0.72
N LYS A 97 -3.52 4.14 1.97
CA LYS A 97 -2.22 4.60 2.49
C LYS A 97 -1.20 3.48 2.54
N SER A 98 0.05 3.83 2.22
CA SER A 98 1.16 2.91 2.41
C SER A 98 1.40 2.63 3.90
N PRO A 99 1.60 1.36 4.31
CA PRO A 99 1.94 1.03 5.69
C PRO A 99 3.34 1.48 6.11
N TYR A 100 4.17 1.89 5.15
CA TYR A 100 5.55 2.35 5.39
C TYR A 100 5.68 3.88 5.51
N ALA A 101 4.71 4.62 4.95
CA ALA A 101 4.69 6.07 5.04
C ALA A 101 3.25 6.55 5.27
N THR A 102 2.97 7.11 6.44
CA THR A 102 1.62 7.56 6.83
C THR A 102 1.15 8.80 6.07
N SER A 103 2.05 9.51 5.40
CA SER A 103 1.76 10.72 4.62
C SER A 103 1.62 10.47 3.13
N VAL A 104 1.85 9.24 2.65
CA VAL A 104 1.87 8.91 1.22
C VAL A 104 0.71 7.98 0.91
N GLU A 105 -0.11 8.41 -0.04
CA GLU A 105 -1.20 7.61 -0.59
C GLU A 105 -0.62 6.51 -1.50
N VAL A 106 -1.17 5.30 -1.42
CA VAL A 106 -0.85 4.23 -2.37
C VAL A 106 -1.41 4.65 -3.73
N GLY A 107 -0.60 4.56 -4.78
CA GLY A 107 -1.01 4.97 -6.13
C GLY A 107 -0.67 6.42 -6.51
N LYS A 108 0.04 7.17 -5.66
CA LYS A 108 0.62 8.47 -6.03
C LYS A 108 2.11 8.35 -6.28
N ASP A 109 2.55 8.91 -7.39
CA ASP A 109 3.93 9.32 -7.60
C ASP A 109 4.14 10.70 -6.96
N GLN A 110 5.16 10.86 -6.11
CA GLN A 110 5.45 12.15 -5.47
C GLN A 110 5.88 13.23 -6.47
N ASP A 111 6.35 12.84 -7.65
CA ASP A 111 6.93 13.76 -8.61
C ASP A 111 6.01 14.14 -9.77
N ASN A 112 4.73 13.78 -9.71
CA ASN A 112 3.74 14.13 -10.75
C ASN A 112 4.16 13.71 -12.18
N GLN A 113 5.10 12.78 -12.32
CA GLN A 113 5.65 12.33 -13.59
C GLN A 113 5.24 10.88 -13.90
N ALA A 114 3.97 10.70 -14.23
CA ALA A 114 3.55 9.52 -14.96
C ALA A 114 3.90 9.74 -16.44
N TRP A 115 5.13 9.48 -16.84
CA TRP A 115 5.49 9.49 -18.26
C TRP A 115 6.11 8.18 -18.67
N GLY A 116 5.53 7.59 -19.69
CA GLY A 116 5.91 6.39 -20.38
C GLY A 116 7.42 6.22 -20.56
N GLY A 117 8.02 5.51 -19.67
CA GLY A 117 9.39 5.09 -19.73
C GLY A 117 9.53 3.91 -18.82
N THR A 118 10.01 2.84 -19.35
CA THR A 118 10.43 1.60 -18.72
C THR A 118 10.16 1.54 -17.21
N CYS A 119 9.07 0.90 -16.85
CA CYS A 119 8.65 0.55 -15.52
C CYS A 119 9.82 0.16 -14.62
N CYS A 120 9.71 0.47 -13.34
CA CYS A 120 10.25 -0.33 -12.23
C CYS A 120 11.58 0.07 -11.61
N ASN A 121 12.06 1.31 -11.78
CA ASN A 121 13.24 1.76 -11.05
C ASN A 121 12.96 2.64 -9.81
N TYR A 122 11.71 2.73 -9.36
CA TYR A 122 11.35 3.60 -8.24
C TYR A 122 10.99 2.80 -6.96
N GLY A 123 11.73 1.74 -6.67
CA GLY A 123 11.56 0.78 -5.59
C GLY A 123 11.29 1.31 -4.18
N LYS A 124 10.28 2.16 -4.02
CA LYS A 124 9.84 2.56 -2.68
C LYS A 124 8.92 1.48 -2.11
N VAL A 125 9.38 0.87 -1.04
CA VAL A 125 8.64 -0.18 -0.34
C VAL A 125 7.27 0.32 0.12
N GLY A 126 6.24 -0.48 -0.13
CA GLY A 126 4.85 -0.17 0.21
C GLY A 126 4.12 0.70 -0.80
N TRP A 127 4.73 1.02 -1.94
CA TRP A 127 4.10 1.75 -3.02
C TRP A 127 3.56 0.81 -4.08
N THR A 128 2.38 1.12 -4.62
CA THR A 128 1.81 0.45 -5.78
C THR A 128 1.84 1.38 -6.97
N TYR A 129 2.44 0.92 -8.03
CA TYR A 129 2.50 1.60 -9.34
C TYR A 129 1.44 0.99 -10.25
N ILE A 130 0.67 1.87 -10.89
CA ILE A 130 -0.36 1.47 -11.86
C ILE A 130 0.02 2.10 -13.20
N TRP A 131 0.18 1.29 -14.23
CA TRP A 131 0.59 1.75 -15.55
C TRP A 131 -0.02 0.92 -16.67
N GLU A 132 -0.07 1.50 -17.85
CA GLU A 132 -0.64 0.87 -19.02
C GLU A 132 0.39 0.01 -19.74
N LYS A 133 -0.01 -1.21 -20.10
CA LYS A 133 0.72 -2.10 -20.97
C LYS A 133 -0.01 -2.27 -22.29
N ALA A 134 0.73 -2.40 -23.37
CA ALA A 134 0.17 -2.65 -24.71
C ALA A 134 -0.81 -3.83 -24.69
N GLY A 135 -1.89 -3.73 -25.48
CA GLY A 135 -2.93 -4.76 -25.55
C GLY A 135 -4.07 -4.57 -24.55
N GLY A 136 -4.22 -3.36 -23.98
CA GLY A 136 -5.34 -3.02 -23.09
C GLY A 136 -5.24 -3.64 -21.71
N TYR A 137 -4.05 -3.67 -21.16
CA TYR A 137 -3.80 -4.13 -19.80
C TYR A 137 -3.43 -2.98 -18.88
N CYS A 138 -3.94 -2.99 -17.64
CA CYS A 138 -3.38 -2.26 -16.52
C CYS A 138 -2.54 -3.21 -15.68
N THR A 139 -1.35 -2.77 -15.34
CA THR A 139 -0.43 -3.50 -14.49
C THR A 139 -0.35 -2.85 -13.12
N PHE A 140 -0.33 -3.66 -12.11
CA PHE A 140 -0.20 -3.28 -10.71
C PHE A 140 1.09 -3.86 -10.16
N SER A 141 2.00 -3.03 -9.70
CA SER A 141 3.29 -3.45 -9.16
C SER A 141 3.47 -2.87 -7.76
N THR A 142 3.62 -3.70 -6.75
CA THR A 142 3.82 -3.26 -5.36
C THR A 142 5.11 -3.83 -4.81
N TYR A 143 6.02 -2.94 -4.40
CA TYR A 143 7.23 -3.32 -3.68
C TYR A 143 6.90 -3.64 -2.22
N ILE A 144 7.03 -4.89 -1.83
CA ILE A 144 6.81 -5.35 -0.45
C ILE A 144 8.09 -5.17 0.37
N THR A 145 9.24 -5.40 -0.27
CA THR A 145 10.58 -5.11 0.23
C THR A 145 11.42 -4.57 -0.93
N ASP A 146 12.66 -4.22 -0.67
CA ASP A 146 13.61 -3.79 -1.72
C ASP A 146 13.86 -4.89 -2.78
N THR A 147 13.57 -6.15 -2.45
CA THR A 147 13.80 -7.33 -3.30
C THR A 147 12.52 -8.12 -3.62
N GLU A 148 11.41 -7.84 -2.96
CA GLU A 148 10.14 -8.54 -3.16
C GLU A 148 9.14 -7.63 -3.86
N LEU A 149 8.77 -7.98 -5.08
CA LEU A 149 7.76 -7.31 -5.90
C LEU A 149 6.56 -8.24 -6.07
N VAL A 150 5.36 -7.72 -5.80
CA VAL A 150 4.09 -8.35 -6.22
C VAL A 150 3.61 -7.64 -7.47
N TYR A 151 3.21 -8.42 -8.47
CA TYR A 151 2.85 -7.93 -9.79
C TYR A 151 1.61 -8.65 -10.31
N ASP A 152 0.62 -7.89 -10.77
CA ASP A 152 -0.58 -8.39 -11.42
C ASP A 152 -0.91 -7.57 -12.68
N GLU A 153 -1.52 -8.22 -13.66
CA GLU A 153 -2.03 -7.59 -14.88
C GLU A 153 -3.53 -7.81 -14.98
N VAL A 154 -4.25 -6.76 -15.28
CA VAL A 154 -5.70 -6.82 -15.53
C VAL A 154 -6.00 -6.33 -16.92
N LYS A 155 -6.61 -7.20 -17.74
CA LYS A 155 -7.09 -6.83 -19.07
C LYS A 155 -8.39 -6.04 -18.97
N TRP A 156 -8.48 -4.91 -19.65
CA TRP A 156 -9.67 -4.07 -19.65
C TRP A 156 -10.22 -3.78 -21.05
N SER A 157 -9.45 -4.08 -22.11
CA SER A 157 -9.93 -4.01 -23.50
C SER A 157 -9.82 -5.36 -24.18
N ASP A 158 -10.65 -5.58 -25.15
CA ASP A 158 -10.61 -6.75 -26.05
C ASP A 158 -9.52 -6.62 -27.09
#